data_bb63267ae1d59bb6f91ff32ed2aa0381
#
_entry.id   bb63267ae1d59bb6f91ff32ed2aa0381
#
_cell.length_a   1.000
_cell.length_b   1.000
_cell.length_c   1.000
_cell.angle_alpha   90.00
_cell.angle_beta   90.00
_cell.angle_gamma   90.00
#
_symmetry.space_group_name_H-M   'P 1'
#
loop_
_entity.id
_entity.type
_entity.pdbx_description
1 polymer ?
#
loop_
_entity_poly.entity_id
_entity_poly.type
_entity_poly.pdbx_seq_one_letter_code
_entity_poly.pdbx_strand_id
1 'polypeptide(L)'
;EQFIDEEGIEFDKLDIVLSNPPNSNFSRLEDVFINLSKKGIIAIHNCGYNIEEGVNDAFELLVHIQNHNKDAIGFCFYTFEDIEEAIYENKLKLTFGDFENDKSKALEIGMLIKEVLEDFNFNVSWDGTIDNQIEINPFVWDKKYDSNKEYEMEGAFELFINNQV
;
A
#
# COMPACT_ATOMS: atom_id res chain seq x y z
N GLU A 1 -18.18 -11.72 -20.36
CA GLU A 1 -18.32 -11.74 -20.65
C GLU A 1 -18.64 -11.38 -20.52
N GLN A 2 -19.16 -11.50 -20.50
CA GLN A 2 -19.41 -11.43 -20.69
C GLN A 2 -19.45 -11.18 -20.54
N PHE A 3 -20.08 -11.37 -20.72
CA PHE A 3 -20.20 -11.48 -20.91
C PHE A 3 -20.54 -11.39 -21.16
N ILE A 4 -21.10 -11.69 -21.52
CA ILE A 4 -21.45 -11.99 -21.94
C ILE A 4 -21.59 -12.16 -22.11
N ASP A 5 -22.01 -12.61 -22.67
CA ASP A 5 -22.15 -13.13 -22.95
C ASP A 5 -22.33 -13.68 -23.11
N GLU A 6 -22.55 -14.08 -23.47
CA GLU A 6 -22.79 -14.54 -23.93
C GLU A 6 -23.37 -14.22 -24.28
N GLU A 7 -23.65 -13.84 -24.73
CA GLU A 7 -23.94 -13.24 -24.93
C GLU A 7 -24.12 -12.29 -24.62
N GLY A 8 -23.93 -11.81 -25.04
CA GLY A 8 -23.75 -10.59 -24.74
C GLY A 8 -24.26 -9.97 -23.62
N ILE A 9 -24.47 -9.54 -23.25
CA ILE A 9 -24.83 -9.05 -22.31
C ILE A 9 -24.32 -8.43 -21.40
N GLU A 10 -23.79 -7.59 -21.57
CA GLU A 10 -23.36 -7.64 -20.27
C GLU A 10 -22.43 -6.52 -19.94
N PHE A 11 -22.88 -5.25 -20.10
CA PHE A 11 -22.09 -4.05 -19.80
C PHE A 11 -21.89 -3.87 -18.31
N ASP A 12 -22.89 -4.20 -17.51
CA ASP A 12 -22.73 -4.09 -16.06
C ASP A 12 -21.63 -5.00 -15.55
N LYS A 13 -21.53 -6.17 -16.13
CA LYS A 13 -20.47 -7.09 -15.75
C LYS A 13 -19.11 -6.59 -16.19
N LEU A 14 -19.04 -5.93 -17.32
CA LEU A 14 -17.79 -5.34 -17.79
C LEU A 14 -17.32 -4.23 -16.84
N ASP A 15 -18.24 -3.40 -16.41
CA ASP A 15 -17.90 -2.33 -15.46
C ASP A 15 -17.37 -2.90 -14.16
N ILE A 16 -17.98 -3.98 -13.68
CA ILE A 16 -17.54 -4.63 -12.46
C ILE A 16 -16.11 -5.18 -12.62
N VAL A 17 -15.82 -5.74 -13.80
CA VAL A 17 -14.50 -6.28 -14.06
C VAL A 17 -13.44 -5.18 -14.05
N LEU A 18 -13.79 -3.97 -14.45
CA LEU A 18 -12.84 -2.85 -14.48
C LEU A 18 -12.60 -2.22 -13.11
N SER A 19 -13.40 -2.58 -12.10
CA SER A 19 -13.28 -2.05 -10.75
C SER A 19 -12.70 -3.11 -9.83
N ASN A 20 -12.03 -2.69 -8.76
CA ASN A 20 -11.55 -3.62 -7.75
C ASN A 20 -12.73 -4.07 -6.88
N PRO A 21 -12.96 -5.38 -6.74
CA PRO A 21 -14.02 -5.88 -5.85
C PRO A 21 -13.77 -5.45 -4.41
N PRO A 22 -14.83 -5.19 -3.62
CA PRO A 22 -14.66 -4.70 -2.25
C PRO A 22 -13.81 -5.57 -1.33
N ASN A 23 -13.78 -6.88 -1.57
CA ASN A 23 -13.04 -7.80 -0.70
C ASN A 23 -11.82 -8.39 -1.38
N SER A 24 -11.37 -7.79 -2.49
CA SER A 24 -10.16 -8.26 -3.15
C SER A 24 -8.95 -7.95 -2.26
N ASN A 25 -7.86 -8.64 -2.50
CA ASN A 25 -6.62 -8.39 -1.76
C ASN A 25 -6.19 -6.94 -1.91
N PHE A 26 -6.24 -6.42 -3.14
CA PHE A 26 -5.81 -5.05 -3.37
C PHE A 26 -6.73 -4.03 -2.71
N SER A 27 -8.05 -4.24 -2.75
CA SER A 27 -8.99 -3.33 -2.08
C SER A 27 -8.75 -3.28 -0.58
N ARG A 28 -8.51 -4.42 0.04
CA ARG A 28 -8.21 -4.45 1.47
C ARG A 28 -6.89 -3.77 1.77
N LEU A 29 -5.92 -3.90 0.88
CA LEU A 29 -4.64 -3.20 1.05
C LEU A 29 -4.81 -1.69 0.96
N GLU A 30 -5.67 -1.23 0.04
CA GLU A 30 -6.00 0.19 -0.03
C GLU A 30 -6.57 0.69 1.30
N ASP A 31 -7.47 -0.08 1.90
CA ASP A 31 -8.05 0.27 3.20
C ASP A 31 -7.00 0.29 4.29
N VAL A 32 -6.07 -0.64 4.27
CA VAL A 32 -4.94 -0.64 5.21
C VAL A 32 -4.14 0.66 5.07
N PHE A 33 -3.84 1.06 3.83
CA PHE A 33 -3.04 2.26 3.58
C PHE A 33 -3.78 3.52 4.01
N ILE A 34 -5.10 3.57 3.85
CA ILE A 34 -5.91 4.67 4.38
C ILE A 34 -5.78 4.73 5.90
N ASN A 35 -5.88 3.58 6.56
CA ASN A 35 -5.75 3.53 8.03
C ASN A 35 -4.38 3.95 8.51
N LEU A 36 -3.33 3.52 7.81
CA LEU A 36 -1.97 3.93 8.14
C LEU A 36 -1.81 5.44 8.02
N SER A 37 -2.39 6.02 6.97
CA SER A 37 -2.36 7.48 6.79
C SER A 37 -3.00 8.20 7.96
N LYS A 38 -4.11 7.69 8.47
CA LYS A 38 -4.79 8.28 9.63
C LYS A 38 -3.93 8.23 10.88
N LYS A 39 -2.99 7.30 10.94
CA LYS A 39 -2.08 7.16 12.08
C LYS A 39 -0.79 7.94 11.89
N GLY A 40 -0.67 8.70 10.81
CA GLY A 40 0.51 9.51 10.56
C GLY A 40 1.62 8.81 9.81
N ILE A 41 1.32 7.67 9.20
CA ILE A 41 2.29 6.90 8.42
C ILE A 41 2.04 7.15 6.95
N ILE A 42 3.07 7.58 6.21
CA ILE A 42 2.98 7.74 4.76
C ILE A 42 2.91 6.35 4.15
N ALA A 43 1.86 6.08 3.40
CA ALA A 43 1.68 4.78 2.75
C ALA A 43 1.65 4.98 1.23
N ILE A 44 2.55 4.32 0.52
CA ILE A 44 2.75 4.56 -0.90
C ILE A 44 2.63 3.26 -1.70
N HIS A 45 1.70 3.23 -2.64
CA HIS A 45 1.55 2.13 -3.58
C HIS A 45 2.56 2.26 -4.71
N ASN A 46 3.23 1.16 -5.04
CA ASN A 46 4.15 1.11 -6.18
C ASN A 46 5.20 2.24 -6.14
N CYS A 47 5.98 2.22 -5.08
CA CYS A 47 6.94 3.29 -4.77
C CYS A 47 8.33 2.94 -5.25
N GLY A 48 8.70 3.45 -6.43
CA GLY A 48 10.00 3.17 -7.01
C GLY A 48 10.12 1.78 -7.57
N TYR A 49 11.25 1.50 -8.20
CA TYR A 49 11.52 0.19 -8.74
C TYR A 49 12.01 -0.78 -7.66
N ASN A 50 12.86 -0.29 -6.77
CA ASN A 50 13.45 -1.08 -5.69
C ASN A 50 13.40 -0.31 -4.38
N ILE A 51 13.86 -0.96 -3.30
CA ILE A 51 13.76 -0.38 -1.96
C ILE A 51 14.50 0.94 -1.84
N GLU A 52 15.68 1.05 -2.44
CA GLU A 52 16.47 2.28 -2.34
C GLU A 52 15.73 3.46 -2.95
N GLU A 53 15.17 3.26 -4.14
CA GLU A 53 14.37 4.31 -4.77
C GLU A 53 13.13 4.63 -3.96
N GLY A 54 12.48 3.60 -3.41
CA GLY A 54 11.29 3.79 -2.60
C GLY A 54 11.57 4.61 -1.36
N VAL A 55 12.67 4.34 -0.67
CA VAL A 55 13.05 5.10 0.52
C VAL A 55 13.30 6.57 0.16
N ASN A 56 14.03 6.81 -0.94
CA ASN A 56 14.27 8.18 -1.39
C ASN A 56 12.97 8.91 -1.68
N ASP A 57 12.03 8.24 -2.34
CA ASP A 57 10.74 8.83 -2.66
C ASP A 57 9.94 9.13 -1.39
N ALA A 58 9.99 8.25 -0.40
CA ALA A 58 9.29 8.48 0.86
C ALA A 58 9.82 9.72 1.58
N PHE A 59 11.14 9.92 1.57
CA PHE A 59 11.73 11.11 2.18
C PHE A 59 11.40 12.39 1.41
N GLU A 60 11.34 12.31 0.08
CA GLU A 60 10.90 13.46 -0.71
C GLU A 60 9.46 13.82 -0.40
N LEU A 61 8.62 12.81 -0.24
CA LEU A 61 7.22 13.04 0.07
C LEU A 61 7.07 13.67 1.44
N LEU A 62 7.89 13.26 2.40
CA LEU A 62 7.87 13.89 3.73
C LEU A 62 8.13 15.39 3.64
N VAL A 63 9.15 15.79 2.86
CA VAL A 63 9.46 17.21 2.70
C VAL A 63 8.26 17.97 2.12
N HIS A 64 7.61 17.37 1.12
CA HIS A 64 6.44 17.97 0.50
C HIS A 64 5.29 18.13 1.51
N ILE A 65 5.06 17.12 2.33
CA ILE A 65 4.05 17.16 3.37
C ILE A 65 4.38 18.25 4.41
N GLN A 66 5.65 18.35 4.80
CA GLN A 66 6.08 19.36 5.76
C GLN A 66 5.91 20.77 5.20
N ASN A 67 6.09 20.94 3.90
CA ASN A 67 5.86 22.23 3.25
C ASN A 67 4.39 22.64 3.28
N HIS A 68 3.50 21.71 3.57
CA HIS A 68 2.06 21.96 3.73
C HIS A 68 1.66 21.99 5.21
N ASN A 69 2.64 22.19 6.11
CA ASN A 69 2.41 22.31 7.55
C ASN A 69 1.83 21.07 8.19
N LYS A 70 2.19 19.90 7.65
CA LYS A 70 1.84 18.59 8.21
C LYS A 70 3.14 17.83 8.46
N ASP A 71 3.02 16.69 9.14
CA ASP A 71 4.19 15.87 9.42
C ASP A 71 3.78 14.41 9.46
N ALA A 72 4.76 13.52 9.41
CA ALA A 72 4.53 12.09 9.40
C ALA A 72 5.54 11.42 10.33
N ILE A 73 5.13 10.30 10.96
CA ILE A 73 5.99 9.60 11.90
C ILE A 73 6.76 8.45 11.24
N GLY A 74 6.35 8.03 10.07
CA GLY A 74 7.02 6.93 9.39
C GLY A 74 6.42 6.68 8.03
N PHE A 75 6.90 5.61 7.39
CA PHE A 75 6.45 5.26 6.04
C PHE A 75 6.27 3.76 5.88
N CYS A 76 5.48 3.40 4.87
CA CYS A 76 5.23 2.02 4.46
C CYS A 76 5.00 2.02 2.96
N PHE A 77 5.69 1.13 2.24
CA PHE A 77 5.49 1.07 0.79
C PHE A 77 5.85 -0.32 0.27
N TYR A 78 5.46 -0.57 -0.98
CA TYR A 78 5.98 -1.69 -1.76
C TYR A 78 6.43 -1.14 -3.10
N THR A 79 7.37 -1.85 -3.73
CA THR A 79 8.02 -1.40 -4.95
C THR A 79 7.52 -2.20 -6.15
N PHE A 80 7.97 -1.82 -7.34
CA PHE A 80 7.67 -2.59 -8.54
C PHE A 80 8.21 -4.03 -8.42
N GLU A 81 9.40 -4.20 -7.84
CA GLU A 81 9.94 -5.55 -7.62
C GLU A 81 9.04 -6.38 -6.71
N ASP A 82 8.46 -5.74 -5.69
CA ASP A 82 7.54 -6.43 -4.78
C ASP A 82 6.26 -6.84 -5.50
N ILE A 83 5.79 -6.03 -6.45
CA ILE A 83 4.62 -6.38 -7.26
C ILE A 83 4.94 -7.60 -8.12
N GLU A 84 6.12 -7.64 -8.73
CA GLU A 84 6.52 -8.80 -9.53
C GLU A 84 6.53 -10.07 -8.68
N GLU A 85 7.07 -9.99 -7.48
CA GLU A 85 7.08 -11.13 -6.59
C GLU A 85 5.65 -11.56 -6.24
N ALA A 86 4.76 -10.58 -6.00
CA ALA A 86 3.37 -10.91 -5.68
C ALA A 86 2.68 -11.63 -6.83
N ILE A 87 2.97 -11.24 -8.06
CA ILE A 87 2.39 -11.88 -9.23
C ILE A 87 2.86 -13.34 -9.35
N TYR A 88 4.14 -13.59 -9.11
CA TYR A 88 4.71 -14.92 -9.33
C TYR A 88 4.64 -15.82 -8.10
N GLU A 89 4.70 -15.24 -6.90
CA GLU A 89 4.82 -16.01 -5.65
C GLU A 89 3.60 -15.91 -4.73
N ASN A 90 2.63 -15.08 -5.08
CA ASN A 90 1.42 -14.87 -4.28
C ASN A 90 1.71 -14.41 -2.86
N LYS A 91 2.67 -13.51 -2.73
CA LYS A 91 2.98 -12.85 -1.47
C LYS A 91 3.49 -11.46 -1.76
N LEU A 92 3.18 -10.52 -0.86
CA LEU A 92 3.57 -9.13 -1.03
C LEU A 92 4.40 -8.70 0.15
N LYS A 93 5.54 -8.07 -0.11
CA LYS A 93 6.42 -7.58 0.94
C LYS A 93 6.33 -6.07 1.04
N LEU A 94 6.27 -5.58 2.26
CA LEU A 94 6.20 -4.15 2.55
C LEU A 94 7.46 -3.69 3.23
N THR A 95 7.97 -2.54 2.80
CA THR A 95 9.10 -1.88 3.44
C THR A 95 8.56 -0.77 4.34
N PHE A 96 9.20 -0.56 5.48
CA PHE A 96 8.74 0.44 6.45
C PHE A 96 9.91 1.04 7.19
N GLY A 97 9.66 2.16 7.84
CA GLY A 97 10.67 2.79 8.67
C GLY A 97 10.16 4.09 9.28
N ASP A 98 10.99 4.69 10.12
CA ASP A 98 10.75 6.02 10.67
C ASP A 98 11.60 7.04 9.90
N PHE A 99 11.46 8.33 10.26
CA PHE A 99 12.19 9.39 9.57
C PHE A 99 13.33 9.98 10.39
N GLU A 100 13.58 9.43 11.58
CA GLU A 100 14.59 10.00 12.49
C GLU A 100 15.75 9.06 12.74
N ASN A 101 15.82 7.96 11.99
CA ASN A 101 16.84 6.93 12.16
C ASN A 101 16.88 6.40 13.60
N ASP A 102 15.70 6.21 14.17
CA ASP A 102 15.51 5.71 15.53
C ASP A 102 14.93 4.30 15.47
N LYS A 103 15.75 3.31 15.85
CA LYS A 103 15.34 1.92 15.73
C LYS A 103 14.09 1.57 16.53
N SER A 104 13.94 2.21 17.69
CA SER A 104 12.76 2.00 18.52
C SER A 104 11.50 2.49 17.83
N LYS A 105 11.57 3.67 17.21
CA LYS A 105 10.43 4.23 16.47
C LYS A 105 10.13 3.39 15.23
N ALA A 106 11.18 2.96 14.52
CA ALA A 106 10.99 2.11 13.36
C ALA A 106 10.27 0.81 13.72
N LEU A 107 10.64 0.22 14.85
CA LEU A 107 9.98 -1.00 15.31
C LEU A 107 8.51 -0.74 15.64
N GLU A 108 8.20 0.37 16.29
CA GLU A 108 6.82 0.74 16.57
C GLU A 108 6.01 0.88 15.29
N ILE A 109 6.61 1.50 14.26
CA ILE A 109 5.96 1.63 12.95
C ILE A 109 5.63 0.24 12.39
N GLY A 110 6.60 -0.67 12.43
CA GLY A 110 6.38 -2.04 11.94
C GLY A 110 5.27 -2.76 12.69
N MET A 111 5.21 -2.59 14.01
CA MET A 111 4.16 -3.20 14.83
C MET A 111 2.78 -2.64 14.49
N LEU A 112 2.69 -1.34 14.26
CA LEU A 112 1.44 -0.71 13.84
C LEU A 112 0.97 -1.25 12.50
N ILE A 113 1.89 -1.38 11.56
CA ILE A 113 1.56 -1.89 10.23
C ILE A 113 1.03 -3.32 10.34
N LYS A 114 1.71 -4.16 11.12
CA LYS A 114 1.27 -5.54 11.33
C LYS A 114 -0.14 -5.58 11.90
N GLU A 115 -0.39 -4.76 12.91
CA GLU A 115 -1.70 -4.72 13.57
C GLU A 115 -2.81 -4.33 12.58
N VAL A 116 -2.59 -3.29 11.78
CA VAL A 116 -3.58 -2.85 10.81
C VAL A 116 -3.83 -3.92 9.75
N LEU A 117 -2.76 -4.55 9.27
CA LEU A 117 -2.89 -5.64 8.30
C LEU A 117 -3.76 -6.77 8.85
N GLU A 118 -3.52 -7.16 10.09
CA GLU A 118 -4.29 -8.24 10.71
C GLU A 118 -5.75 -7.82 10.95
N ASP A 119 -5.98 -6.55 11.25
CA ASP A 119 -7.35 -6.04 11.40
C ASP A 119 -8.14 -6.14 10.10
N PHE A 120 -7.46 -6.13 8.97
CA PHE A 120 -8.10 -6.29 7.66
C PHE A 120 -7.99 -7.71 7.14
N ASN A 121 -7.73 -8.66 8.05
CA ASN A 121 -7.75 -10.10 7.79
C ASN A 121 -6.63 -10.59 6.87
N PHE A 122 -5.50 -9.90 6.87
CA PHE A 122 -4.31 -10.40 6.19
C PHE A 122 -3.51 -11.30 7.12
N ASN A 123 -2.90 -12.31 6.54
CA ASN A 123 -1.98 -13.18 7.26
C ASN A 123 -0.58 -12.62 7.10
N VAL A 124 0.03 -12.21 8.21
CA VAL A 124 1.32 -11.52 8.21
C VAL A 124 2.42 -12.47 8.65
N SER A 125 3.51 -12.50 7.89
CA SER A 125 4.72 -13.24 8.22
C SER A 125 5.85 -12.22 8.38
N TRP A 126 6.34 -12.04 9.59
CA TRP A 126 7.37 -11.04 9.88
C TRP A 126 8.08 -11.46 11.16
N ASP A 127 9.40 -11.35 11.16
CA ASP A 127 10.20 -11.78 12.32
C ASP A 127 10.26 -10.76 13.45
N GLY A 128 9.61 -9.60 13.28
CA GLY A 128 9.55 -8.60 14.33
C GLY A 128 10.78 -7.71 14.40
N THR A 129 11.61 -7.70 13.36
CA THR A 129 12.81 -6.86 13.34
C THR A 129 12.70 -5.79 12.26
N ILE A 130 13.49 -4.72 12.43
CA ILE A 130 13.51 -3.64 11.44
C ILE A 130 14.38 -3.97 10.24
N ASP A 131 15.09 -5.09 10.28
CA ASP A 131 15.99 -5.49 9.21
C ASP A 131 15.29 -6.22 8.08
N ASN A 132 14.06 -6.67 8.29
CA ASN A 132 13.34 -7.46 7.31
C ASN A 132 11.98 -6.84 7.00
N GLN A 133 11.56 -7.03 5.75
CA GLN A 133 10.25 -6.56 5.29
C GLN A 133 9.12 -7.33 5.98
N ILE A 134 7.96 -6.70 6.02
CA ILE A 134 6.73 -7.35 6.49
C ILE A 134 6.12 -8.05 5.28
N GLU A 135 5.88 -9.36 5.41
CA GLU A 135 5.35 -10.16 4.31
C GLU A 135 3.88 -10.47 4.55
N ILE A 136 3.07 -10.27 3.52
CA ILE A 136 1.67 -10.68 3.51
C ILE A 136 1.61 -11.95 2.66
N ASN A 137 1.21 -13.07 3.25
CA ASN A 137 1.21 -14.35 2.55
C ASN A 137 0.03 -15.18 3.04
N PRO A 138 -0.95 -15.50 2.17
CA PRO A 138 -0.96 -15.24 0.73
C PRO A 138 -1.40 -13.83 0.37
N PHE A 139 -0.99 -13.35 -0.79
CA PHE A 139 -1.49 -12.12 -1.36
C PHE A 139 -1.56 -12.31 -2.89
N VAL A 140 -2.76 -12.33 -3.42
CA VAL A 140 -2.96 -12.44 -4.86
C VAL A 140 -3.02 -11.03 -5.43
N TRP A 141 -2.17 -10.74 -6.41
CA TRP A 141 -2.16 -9.44 -7.05
C TRP A 141 -3.36 -9.36 -7.98
N ASP A 142 -4.46 -8.82 -7.47
CA ASP A 142 -5.75 -8.78 -8.16
C ASP A 142 -6.21 -7.34 -8.46
N LYS A 143 -5.25 -6.43 -8.55
CA LYS A 143 -5.53 -5.03 -8.85
C LYS A 143 -6.14 -4.90 -10.25
N LYS A 144 -7.25 -4.16 -10.34
CA LYS A 144 -7.87 -3.83 -11.61
C LYS A 144 -7.52 -2.41 -12.00
N TYR A 145 -7.55 -2.14 -13.30
CA TYR A 145 -7.29 -0.80 -13.80
C TYR A 145 -8.40 0.15 -13.35
N ASP A 146 -8.00 1.36 -12.92
CA ASP A 146 -8.96 2.41 -12.56
C ASP A 146 -8.33 3.75 -12.95
N SER A 147 -8.85 4.36 -14.02
CA SER A 147 -8.30 5.61 -14.54
C SER A 147 -8.59 6.81 -13.65
N ASN A 148 -9.45 6.64 -12.65
CA ASN A 148 -9.82 7.73 -11.74
C ASN A 148 -8.98 7.74 -10.47
N LYS A 149 -8.11 6.76 -10.30
CA LYS A 149 -7.26 6.65 -9.11
C LYS A 149 -5.82 6.88 -9.47
N GLU A 150 -5.13 7.58 -8.61
CA GLU A 150 -3.71 7.82 -8.75
C GLU A 150 -2.96 7.12 -7.63
N TYR A 151 -1.87 6.47 -8.02
CA TYR A 151 -0.98 5.80 -7.09
C TYR A 151 0.38 6.46 -7.19
N GLU A 152 1.37 5.91 -6.55
CA GLU A 152 2.72 6.47 -6.52
C GLU A 152 2.73 7.79 -5.75
N MET A 153 3.61 8.70 -6.11
CA MET A 153 3.90 9.87 -5.28
C MET A 153 2.74 10.85 -5.14
N GLU A 154 2.11 11.19 -6.25
CA GLU A 154 1.02 12.16 -6.21
C GLU A 154 -0.18 11.62 -5.44
N GLY A 155 -0.55 10.38 -5.74
CA GLY A 155 -1.65 9.73 -5.04
C GLY A 155 -1.35 9.56 -3.56
N ALA A 156 -0.09 9.25 -3.23
CA ALA A 156 0.31 9.09 -1.84
C ALA A 156 0.23 10.40 -1.07
N PHE A 157 0.59 11.52 -1.70
CA PHE A 157 0.47 12.83 -1.07
C PHE A 157 -0.99 13.12 -0.73
N GLU A 158 -1.88 12.94 -1.70
CA GLU A 158 -3.30 13.20 -1.50
C GLU A 158 -3.90 12.27 -0.45
N LEU A 159 -3.51 11.01 -0.50
CA LEU A 159 -3.97 10.02 0.47
C LEU A 159 -3.61 10.48 1.89
N PHE A 160 -2.38 10.89 2.08
CA PHE A 160 -1.92 11.29 3.41
C PHE A 160 -2.61 12.56 3.88
N ILE A 161 -2.62 13.60 3.05
CA ILE A 161 -3.18 14.90 3.42
C ILE A 161 -4.67 14.80 3.71
N ASN A 162 -5.41 14.05 2.90
CA ASN A 162 -6.87 13.95 3.05
C ASN A 162 -7.30 13.14 4.26
N ASN A 163 -6.40 12.38 4.86
CA ASN A 163 -6.72 11.53 6.00
C ASN A 163 -6.16 12.01 7.33
N GLN A 164 -5.62 13.22 7.38
CA GLN A 164 -5.17 13.80 8.63
C GLN A 164 -6.35 14.36 9.42
N VAL A 165 -6.31 14.18 10.72
CA VAL A 165 -7.37 14.70 11.61
C VAL A 165 -6.91 15.94 12.33
#